data_f06d7a32ea137bf798ff65dec7e91b5c
#
_entry.id   f06d7a32ea137bf798ff65dec7e91b5c
#
_cell.length_a   1.000
_cell.length_b   1.000
_cell.length_c   1.000
_cell.angle_alpha   90.00
_cell.angle_beta   90.00
_cell.angle_gamma   90.00
#
_symmetry.space_group_name_H-M   'P 1'
#
loop_
_entity.id
_entity.type
_entity.pdbx_description
1 polymer ?
#
loop_
_entity_poly.entity_id
_entity_poly.type
_entity_poly.pdbx_seq_one_letter_code
_entity_poly.pdbx_strand_id
1 'polypeptide(L)'
;MPPLLLGLHERGQAPLPDLFYSRVSSLPDLFPFVLFAPLCGTILRIMAVPDRRIETTSETNRTLIIGVAVVAAILIAGLFYGLMRLGGGGGGPTGLQGAIREGSPQWEENKKNIVLDDPEATEAKRALGDIVMSLQTTVRNLTGKTLTGLEVRAAVVDYQGKPVKQRAVVVVPTRQPELPPNKTMQVNVLLDGFSETDARANIKMEVSAFKFKE
;
A
#
# COMPACT_ATOMS: atom_id res chain seq x y z
N MET A 1 23.96 18.67 64.82
CA MET A 1 22.76 19.47 65.16
C MET A 1 21.83 19.47 63.95
N PRO A 2 20.56 19.45 64.18
CA PRO A 2 19.74 18.32 63.78
C PRO A 2 18.81 18.65 62.60
N PRO A 3 17.87 17.73 62.29
CA PRO A 3 17.16 17.62 61.05
C PRO A 3 15.76 18.24 61.12
N LEU A 4 15.13 18.49 60.00
CA LEU A 4 13.67 18.73 59.92
C LEU A 4 13.23 18.13 58.57
N LEU A 5 12.53 17.05 58.65
CA LEU A 5 11.11 16.78 58.77
C LEU A 5 10.31 17.09 57.51
N LEU A 6 9.86 15.97 56.90
CA LEU A 6 8.47 15.65 56.57
C LEU A 6 7.69 16.61 55.67
N GLY A 7 7.28 16.06 54.56
CA GLY A 7 6.17 16.52 53.74
C GLY A 7 5.67 15.41 52.83
N LEU A 8 5.13 14.35 53.43
CA LEU A 8 4.23 13.40 52.77
C LEU A 8 3.00 14.19 52.31
N HIS A 9 2.83 14.31 51.04
CA HIS A 9 1.55 14.71 50.46
C HIS A 9 0.99 13.55 49.64
N GLU A 10 0.36 12.64 50.33
CA GLU A 10 -0.65 11.75 49.78
C GLU A 10 -1.78 12.62 49.22
N ARG A 11 -1.99 12.61 47.96
CA ARG A 11 -3.23 13.03 47.33
C ARG A 11 -3.76 11.90 46.48
N GLY A 12 -4.64 11.12 47.05
CA GLY A 12 -6.04 11.11 46.76
C GLY A 12 -6.30 10.44 45.40
N GLN A 13 -6.33 9.08 45.45
CA GLN A 13 -7.01 8.32 44.40
C GLN A 13 -8.49 8.72 44.45
N ALA A 14 -8.96 9.39 43.40
CA ALA A 14 -10.38 9.53 43.14
C ALA A 14 -10.91 8.19 42.57
N PRO A 15 -12.01 7.66 43.13
CA PRO A 15 -12.65 6.47 42.60
C PRO A 15 -13.29 6.79 41.24
N LEU A 16 -13.05 5.90 40.27
CA LEU A 16 -13.77 5.86 39.02
C LEU A 16 -15.26 5.60 39.29
N PRO A 17 -16.17 6.32 38.64
CA PRO A 17 -17.58 5.97 38.71
C PRO A 17 -17.84 4.73 37.86
N ASP A 18 -18.17 3.62 38.51
CA ASP A 18 -18.95 2.54 37.94
C ASP A 18 -20.31 3.12 37.54
N LEU A 19 -20.60 3.21 36.27
CA LEU A 19 -21.96 3.29 35.73
C LEU A 19 -21.87 3.43 34.20
N PHE A 20 -22.01 2.34 33.52
CA PHE A 20 -22.91 2.17 32.38
C PHE A 20 -22.77 0.75 31.80
N TYR A 21 -23.16 -0.22 32.69
CA TYR A 21 -23.60 -1.51 32.18
C TYR A 21 -25.10 -1.38 31.93
N SER A 22 -25.52 -0.76 30.86
CA SER A 22 -26.90 -0.86 30.42
C SER A 22 -26.92 -1.70 29.15
N ARG A 23 -27.24 -2.95 29.35
CA ARG A 23 -28.36 -3.68 28.77
C ARG A 23 -28.77 -3.12 27.38
N VAL A 24 -28.20 -3.65 26.32
CA VAL A 24 -28.89 -3.72 25.05
C VAL A 24 -29.19 -5.19 24.77
N SER A 25 -30.34 -5.56 25.32
CA SER A 25 -31.06 -6.76 24.91
C SER A 25 -31.61 -6.55 23.51
N SER A 26 -31.49 -7.58 22.70
CA SER A 26 -32.37 -7.97 21.61
C SER A 26 -32.60 -6.94 20.50
N LEU A 27 -31.83 -7.11 19.41
CA LEU A 27 -32.33 -6.83 18.08
C LEU A 27 -32.38 -8.16 17.30
N PRO A 28 -33.54 -8.48 16.73
CA PRO A 28 -33.74 -9.74 16.06
C PRO A 28 -33.05 -9.77 14.70
N ASP A 29 -32.62 -10.95 14.36
CA ASP A 29 -32.24 -11.43 13.05
C ASP A 29 -33.06 -10.81 11.93
N LEU A 30 -32.36 -10.07 11.05
CA LEU A 30 -32.89 -9.72 9.72
C LEU A 30 -31.76 -9.89 8.71
N PHE A 31 -31.30 -11.13 8.59
CA PHE A 31 -30.69 -11.57 7.35
C PHE A 31 -31.80 -12.04 6.42
N PRO A 32 -32.03 -11.42 5.29
CA PRO A 32 -32.82 -12.06 4.26
C PRO A 32 -31.96 -13.19 3.67
N PHE A 33 -32.21 -14.39 4.15
CA PHE A 33 -31.90 -15.62 3.47
C PHE A 33 -32.57 -15.53 2.09
N VAL A 34 -31.78 -15.23 1.07
CA VAL A 34 -32.21 -15.45 -0.30
C VAL A 34 -32.30 -16.95 -0.48
N LEU A 35 -33.50 -17.43 -0.25
CA LEU A 35 -33.92 -18.77 -0.55
C LEU A 35 -33.86 -18.94 -2.08
N PHE A 36 -32.79 -19.59 -2.53
CA PHE A 36 -32.78 -20.21 -3.84
C PHE A 36 -33.72 -21.43 -3.74
N ALA A 37 -34.99 -21.18 -4.02
CA ALA A 37 -35.94 -22.24 -4.23
C ALA A 37 -35.58 -22.99 -5.52
N PRO A 38 -35.42 -24.31 -5.48
CA PRO A 38 -35.34 -25.09 -6.69
C PRO A 38 -36.78 -25.12 -7.28
N LEU A 39 -36.98 -24.43 -8.39
CA LEU A 39 -38.12 -24.65 -9.25
C LEU A 39 -37.99 -26.03 -9.91
N CYS A 40 -38.26 -27.06 -9.10
CA CYS A 40 -38.51 -28.41 -9.55
C CYS A 40 -40.02 -28.58 -9.53
N GLY A 41 -40.63 -28.49 -10.66
CA GLY A 41 -42.07 -28.69 -10.76
C GLY A 41 -42.55 -28.66 -12.20
N THR A 42 -42.53 -29.84 -12.81
CA THR A 42 -43.57 -30.28 -13.74
C THR A 42 -43.70 -29.56 -15.09
N ILE A 43 -43.03 -30.07 -16.10
CA ILE A 43 -43.70 -30.42 -17.35
C ILE A 43 -42.99 -31.66 -17.92
N LEU A 44 -43.46 -32.81 -17.50
CA LEU A 44 -43.22 -34.08 -18.16
C LEU A 44 -44.08 -34.09 -19.42
N ARG A 45 -43.59 -33.56 -20.52
CA ARG A 45 -44.20 -33.79 -21.82
C ARG A 45 -43.21 -34.59 -22.65
N ILE A 46 -43.49 -35.89 -22.64
CA ILE A 46 -42.91 -36.89 -23.51
C ILE A 46 -43.04 -36.42 -24.94
N MET A 47 -42.02 -35.84 -25.50
CA MET A 47 -41.81 -35.82 -26.95
C MET A 47 -40.67 -36.80 -27.20
N ALA A 48 -41.02 -37.93 -27.79
CA ALA A 48 -40.10 -38.87 -28.36
C ALA A 48 -39.22 -38.11 -29.37
N VAL A 49 -38.01 -37.79 -28.94
CA VAL A 49 -36.95 -37.30 -29.82
C VAL A 49 -36.43 -38.51 -30.58
N PRO A 50 -36.51 -38.55 -31.92
CA PRO A 50 -35.87 -39.63 -32.66
C PRO A 50 -34.39 -39.64 -32.34
N ASP A 51 -33.93 -40.83 -31.97
CA ASP A 51 -32.54 -41.17 -31.73
C ASP A 51 -31.73 -40.89 -33.02
N ARG A 52 -31.39 -39.64 -33.25
CA ARG A 52 -30.38 -39.26 -34.24
C ARG A 52 -29.04 -39.54 -33.56
N ARG A 53 -28.58 -40.74 -33.69
CA ARG A 53 -27.23 -41.13 -33.48
C ARG A 53 -26.36 -40.23 -34.37
N ILE A 54 -25.97 -39.07 -33.82
CA ILE A 54 -24.91 -38.27 -34.42
C ILE A 54 -23.63 -39.08 -34.21
N GLU A 55 -23.31 -39.85 -35.20
CA GLU A 55 -21.95 -40.34 -35.35
C GLU A 55 -21.07 -39.13 -35.60
N THR A 56 -20.67 -38.46 -34.52
CA THR A 56 -19.54 -37.53 -34.57
C THR A 56 -18.28 -38.35 -34.75
N THR A 57 -18.04 -38.74 -35.98
CA THR A 57 -16.68 -39.11 -36.44
C THR A 57 -15.85 -37.81 -36.42
N SER A 58 -15.61 -37.26 -35.24
CA SER A 58 -14.59 -36.24 -35.09
C SER A 58 -13.27 -36.98 -34.89
N GLU A 59 -12.64 -37.43 -35.95
CA GLU A 59 -11.20 -37.40 -36.01
C GLU A 59 -10.78 -35.93 -35.86
N THR A 60 -11.08 -35.37 -34.70
CA THR A 60 -10.58 -34.06 -34.31
C THR A 60 -9.07 -34.21 -34.30
N ASN A 61 -8.44 -33.60 -35.28
CA ASN A 61 -6.99 -33.64 -35.46
C ASN A 61 -6.33 -33.24 -34.13
N ARG A 62 -6.01 -34.22 -33.29
CA ARG A 62 -5.32 -34.01 -32.01
C ARG A 62 -4.11 -33.10 -32.17
N THR A 63 -3.41 -33.22 -33.29
CA THR A 63 -2.30 -32.36 -33.65
C THR A 63 -2.69 -30.89 -33.80
N LEU A 64 -3.90 -30.60 -34.33
CA LEU A 64 -4.36 -29.23 -34.50
C LEU A 64 -4.75 -28.61 -33.14
N ILE A 65 -5.42 -29.39 -32.25
CA ILE A 65 -5.75 -28.92 -30.90
C ILE A 65 -4.50 -28.67 -30.10
N ILE A 66 -3.51 -29.56 -30.16
CA ILE A 66 -2.22 -29.39 -29.48
C ILE A 66 -1.50 -28.15 -30.01
N GLY A 67 -1.48 -27.96 -31.35
CA GLY A 67 -0.88 -26.77 -31.96
C GLY A 67 -1.51 -25.46 -31.46
N VAL A 68 -2.84 -25.36 -31.42
CA VAL A 68 -3.54 -24.18 -30.92
C VAL A 68 -3.28 -23.96 -29.43
N ALA A 69 -3.26 -25.03 -28.63
CA ALA A 69 -2.97 -24.92 -27.20
C ALA A 69 -1.54 -24.40 -26.92
N VAL A 70 -0.56 -24.88 -27.68
CA VAL A 70 0.84 -24.42 -27.55
C VAL A 70 0.97 -22.94 -27.93
N VAL A 71 0.34 -22.52 -29.04
CA VAL A 71 0.36 -21.11 -29.46
C VAL A 71 -0.31 -20.21 -28.41
N ALA A 72 -1.47 -20.63 -27.87
CA ALA A 72 -2.15 -19.90 -26.81
C ALA A 72 -1.29 -19.79 -25.54
N ALA A 73 -0.61 -20.85 -25.14
CA ALA A 73 0.29 -20.87 -23.97
C ALA A 73 1.47 -19.90 -24.17
N ILE A 74 2.07 -19.86 -25.37
CA ILE A 74 3.17 -18.93 -25.69
C ILE A 74 2.69 -17.48 -25.65
N LEU A 75 1.50 -17.19 -26.16
CA LEU A 75 0.92 -15.84 -26.12
C LEU A 75 0.62 -15.38 -24.70
N ILE A 76 0.07 -16.27 -23.88
CA ILE A 76 -0.21 -15.99 -22.45
C ILE A 76 1.11 -15.76 -21.69
N ALA A 77 2.11 -16.62 -21.90
CA ALA A 77 3.42 -16.47 -21.28
C ALA A 77 4.12 -15.18 -21.72
N GLY A 78 4.05 -14.84 -23.00
CA GLY A 78 4.58 -13.58 -23.54
C GLY A 78 3.88 -12.34 -22.98
N LEU A 79 2.56 -12.39 -22.84
CA LEU A 79 1.76 -11.33 -22.22
C LEU A 79 2.14 -11.17 -20.73
N PHE A 80 2.25 -12.28 -19.99
CA PHE A 80 2.65 -12.27 -18.58
C PHE A 80 4.07 -11.74 -18.38
N TYR A 81 5.00 -12.16 -19.24
CA TYR A 81 6.37 -11.67 -19.23
C TYR A 81 6.45 -10.17 -19.57
N GLY A 82 5.66 -9.73 -20.55
CA GLY A 82 5.52 -8.32 -20.90
C GLY A 82 4.97 -7.49 -19.75
N LEU A 83 3.90 -7.96 -19.11
CA LEU A 83 3.31 -7.31 -17.93
C LEU A 83 4.29 -7.27 -16.74
N MET A 84 5.06 -8.33 -16.50
CA MET A 84 6.11 -8.33 -15.46
C MET A 84 7.23 -7.32 -15.77
N ARG A 85 7.61 -7.17 -17.02
CA ARG A 85 8.61 -6.18 -17.44
C ARG A 85 8.10 -4.74 -17.33
N LEU A 86 6.83 -4.50 -17.68
CA LEU A 86 6.20 -3.18 -17.49
C LEU A 86 5.80 -2.91 -16.03
N GLY A 87 5.48 -3.94 -15.25
CA GLY A 87 5.05 -3.84 -13.85
C GLY A 87 6.19 -3.86 -12.83
N GLY A 88 7.43 -4.02 -13.24
CA GLY A 88 8.61 -4.14 -12.37
C GLY A 88 9.08 -2.84 -11.69
N GLY A 89 8.29 -1.78 -11.75
CA GLY A 89 8.49 -0.58 -10.96
C GLY A 89 7.35 -0.46 -9.94
N GLY A 90 7.55 -0.95 -8.73
CA GLY A 90 6.62 -0.78 -7.60
C GLY A 90 6.43 0.69 -7.21
N GLY A 91 5.73 1.41 -8.06
CA GLY A 91 5.26 2.76 -7.81
C GLY A 91 3.97 2.92 -8.59
N GLY A 92 2.85 3.12 -7.90
CA GLY A 92 1.58 3.44 -8.52
C GLY A 92 1.72 4.61 -9.50
N PRO A 93 0.74 4.85 -10.39
CA PRO A 93 0.79 5.79 -11.51
C PRO A 93 0.80 7.27 -11.11
N THR A 94 1.30 7.61 -9.94
CA THR A 94 1.35 8.96 -9.38
C THR A 94 2.77 9.52 -9.28
N GLY A 95 3.65 9.13 -10.20
CA GLY A 95 4.94 9.78 -10.33
C GLY A 95 4.77 11.24 -10.79
N LEU A 96 5.53 12.15 -10.21
CA LEU A 96 5.56 13.56 -10.56
C LEU A 96 5.94 13.71 -12.05
N GLN A 97 5.00 14.18 -12.89
CA GLN A 97 5.23 14.33 -14.33
C GLN A 97 6.21 15.49 -14.62
N GLY A 98 7.15 15.25 -15.53
CA GLY A 98 8.17 16.26 -15.89
C GLY A 98 9.16 16.55 -14.78
N ALA A 99 9.30 15.67 -13.80
CA ALA A 99 10.25 15.83 -12.71
C ALA A 99 11.65 15.38 -13.10
N ILE A 100 12.64 16.04 -12.52
CA ILE A 100 14.05 15.65 -12.55
C ILE A 100 14.22 14.41 -11.68
N ARG A 101 14.76 13.34 -12.26
CA ARG A 101 14.93 12.03 -11.61
C ARG A 101 16.38 11.59 -11.64
N GLU A 102 16.68 10.58 -10.87
CA GLU A 102 17.99 9.92 -10.84
C GLU A 102 18.49 9.58 -12.25
N GLY A 103 19.79 9.82 -12.50
CA GLY A 103 20.43 9.64 -13.81
C GLY A 103 20.43 10.85 -14.71
N SER A 104 19.78 11.96 -14.35
CA SER A 104 19.91 13.22 -15.10
C SER A 104 21.02 14.12 -14.52
N PRO A 105 21.75 14.91 -15.35
CA PRO A 105 22.78 15.83 -14.85
C PRO A 105 22.24 16.80 -13.80
N GLN A 106 21.04 17.30 -13.99
CA GLN A 106 20.37 18.22 -13.06
C GLN A 106 20.05 17.55 -11.71
N TRP A 107 19.88 16.23 -11.69
CA TRP A 107 19.69 15.46 -10.47
C TRP A 107 20.96 15.47 -9.62
N GLU A 108 22.09 15.10 -10.21
CA GLU A 108 23.35 15.01 -9.50
C GLU A 108 23.80 16.36 -8.93
N GLU A 109 23.52 17.45 -9.66
CA GLU A 109 23.85 18.80 -9.23
C GLU A 109 23.00 19.25 -8.02
N ASN A 110 21.71 18.96 -8.02
CA ASN A 110 20.75 19.56 -7.09
C ASN A 110 20.34 18.64 -5.95
N LYS A 111 20.41 17.29 -6.10
CA LYS A 111 20.01 16.32 -5.09
C LYS A 111 20.63 16.58 -3.72
N LYS A 112 21.92 16.88 -3.69
CA LYS A 112 22.66 17.15 -2.44
C LYS A 112 22.20 18.40 -1.69
N ASN A 113 21.51 19.31 -2.39
CA ASN A 113 20.96 20.52 -1.82
C ASN A 113 19.50 20.38 -1.35
N ILE A 114 18.91 19.19 -1.54
CA ILE A 114 17.61 18.84 -0.95
C ILE A 114 17.90 17.84 0.16
N VAL A 115 18.00 18.33 1.37
CA VAL A 115 18.45 17.56 2.53
C VAL A 115 17.24 17.01 3.27
N LEU A 116 17.29 15.71 3.59
CA LEU A 116 16.35 15.09 4.52
C LEU A 116 17.09 14.88 5.85
N ASP A 117 16.44 15.27 6.95
CA ASP A 117 16.91 14.93 8.29
C ASP A 117 16.75 13.42 8.54
N ASP A 118 17.39 12.89 9.56
CA ASP A 118 17.26 11.49 9.92
C ASP A 118 15.79 11.13 10.16
N PRO A 119 15.28 10.07 9.51
CA PRO A 119 13.91 9.70 9.63
C PRO A 119 13.60 9.03 10.98
N GLU A 120 12.42 9.34 11.52
CA GLU A 120 11.85 8.69 12.69
C GLU A 120 10.72 7.76 12.27
N ALA A 121 10.56 6.62 12.96
CA ALA A 121 9.47 5.69 12.72
C ALA A 121 8.66 5.42 13.97
N THR A 122 7.35 5.33 13.81
CA THR A 122 6.42 4.87 14.84
C THR A 122 5.64 3.69 14.29
N GLU A 123 5.58 2.60 15.04
CA GLU A 123 4.79 1.42 14.71
C GLU A 123 3.46 1.43 15.46
N ALA A 124 2.41 0.98 14.80
CA ALA A 124 1.10 0.74 15.39
C ALA A 124 0.51 -0.57 14.86
N LYS A 125 0.02 -1.42 15.77
CA LYS A 125 -0.69 -2.64 15.43
C LYS A 125 -2.17 -2.33 15.24
N ARG A 126 -2.73 -2.74 14.10
CA ARG A 126 -4.17 -2.60 13.82
C ARG A 126 -4.95 -3.76 14.44
N ALA A 127 -6.26 -3.56 14.61
CA ALA A 127 -7.16 -4.58 15.13
C ALA A 127 -7.19 -5.88 14.29
N LEU A 128 -6.89 -5.79 12.99
CA LEU A 128 -6.81 -6.93 12.08
C LEU A 128 -5.46 -7.69 12.17
N GLY A 129 -4.54 -7.24 13.03
CA GLY A 129 -3.27 -7.90 13.27
C GLY A 129 -2.11 -7.43 12.39
N ASP A 130 -2.37 -6.61 11.37
CA ASP A 130 -1.31 -5.99 10.57
C ASP A 130 -0.66 -4.82 11.30
N ILE A 131 0.60 -4.57 10.95
CA ILE A 131 1.39 -3.46 11.50
C ILE A 131 1.49 -2.35 10.46
N VAL A 132 1.31 -1.12 10.93
CA VAL A 132 1.51 0.11 10.16
C VAL A 132 2.70 0.84 10.72
N MET A 133 3.57 1.31 9.85
CA MET A 133 4.69 2.17 10.21
C MET A 133 4.46 3.57 9.64
N SER A 134 4.55 4.57 10.51
CA SER A 134 4.55 5.98 10.15
C SER A 134 5.99 6.48 10.16
N LEU A 135 6.53 6.83 9.00
CA LEU A 135 7.86 7.36 8.82
C LEU A 135 7.80 8.87 8.65
N GLN A 136 8.55 9.59 9.47
CA GLN A 136 8.54 11.05 9.50
C GLN A 136 9.94 11.60 9.34
N THR A 137 10.10 12.66 8.55
CA THR A 137 11.36 13.40 8.39
C THR A 137 11.07 14.87 8.06
N THR A 138 12.10 15.70 8.19
CA THR A 138 12.04 17.09 7.73
C THR A 138 12.88 17.25 6.47
N VAL A 139 12.28 17.82 5.43
CA VAL A 139 12.95 18.17 4.18
C VAL A 139 13.37 19.64 4.23
N ARG A 140 14.62 19.91 3.83
CA ARG A 140 15.17 21.26 3.71
C ARG A 140 15.54 21.54 2.26
N ASN A 141 15.02 22.63 1.71
CA ASN A 141 15.36 23.07 0.37
C ASN A 141 16.51 24.07 0.39
N LEU A 142 17.73 23.63 0.08
CA LEU A 142 18.93 24.46 -0.01
C LEU A 142 19.37 24.73 -1.46
N THR A 143 18.50 24.45 -2.46
CA THR A 143 18.85 24.57 -3.88
C THR A 143 18.90 26.00 -4.39
N GLY A 144 18.47 26.99 -3.59
CA GLY A 144 18.34 28.39 -4.03
C GLY A 144 17.15 28.63 -4.97
N LYS A 145 16.41 27.59 -5.38
CA LYS A 145 15.24 27.64 -6.27
C LYS A 145 14.00 27.15 -5.56
N THR A 146 12.84 27.63 -5.97
CA THR A 146 11.55 27.15 -5.46
C THR A 146 11.22 25.79 -6.07
N LEU A 147 10.91 24.79 -5.23
CA LEU A 147 10.41 23.51 -5.64
C LEU A 147 8.89 23.55 -5.82
N THR A 148 8.40 23.22 -7.02
CA THR A 148 6.97 23.06 -7.34
C THR A 148 6.57 21.60 -7.39
N GLY A 149 7.55 20.69 -7.30
CA GLY A 149 7.31 19.25 -7.17
C GLY A 149 8.40 18.62 -6.33
N LEU A 150 7.99 17.74 -5.43
CA LEU A 150 8.89 16.92 -4.62
C LEU A 150 8.25 15.57 -4.35
N GLU A 151 8.98 14.52 -4.69
CA GLU A 151 8.59 13.14 -4.43
C GLU A 151 9.62 12.52 -3.48
N VAL A 152 9.13 11.94 -2.39
CA VAL A 152 9.95 11.28 -1.38
C VAL A 152 9.62 9.79 -1.37
N ARG A 153 10.64 8.94 -1.43
CA ARG A 153 10.54 7.51 -1.25
C ARG A 153 10.84 7.16 0.20
N ALA A 154 9.95 6.43 0.83
CA ALA A 154 10.14 5.85 2.15
C ALA A 154 10.24 4.33 2.01
N ALA A 155 11.17 3.71 2.70
CA ALA A 155 11.38 2.27 2.69
C ALA A 155 11.73 1.76 4.09
N VAL A 156 11.20 0.59 4.41
CA VAL A 156 11.66 -0.25 5.53
C VAL A 156 12.50 -1.36 4.94
N VAL A 157 13.69 -1.54 5.47
CA VAL A 157 14.67 -2.51 4.96
C VAL A 157 14.97 -3.59 6.00
N ASP A 158 15.35 -4.77 5.51
CA ASP A 158 15.83 -5.88 6.32
C ASP A 158 17.30 -5.70 6.77
N TYR A 159 17.83 -6.69 7.49
CA TYR A 159 19.23 -6.70 7.95
C TYR A 159 20.27 -6.71 6.82
N GLN A 160 19.88 -7.09 5.62
CA GLN A 160 20.70 -7.07 4.41
C GLN A 160 20.57 -5.76 3.63
N GLY A 161 19.73 -4.83 4.10
CA GLY A 161 19.46 -3.56 3.44
C GLY A 161 18.49 -3.64 2.26
N LYS A 162 17.86 -4.81 2.05
CA LYS A 162 16.84 -5.01 1.02
C LYS A 162 15.50 -4.42 1.48
N PRO A 163 14.77 -3.72 0.62
CA PRO A 163 13.48 -3.16 0.98
C PRO A 163 12.44 -4.28 1.20
N VAL A 164 11.90 -4.34 2.40
CA VAL A 164 10.74 -5.17 2.78
C VAL A 164 9.47 -4.53 2.24
N LYS A 165 9.33 -3.23 2.48
CA LYS A 165 8.27 -2.39 1.90
C LYS A 165 8.80 -1.02 1.58
N GLN A 166 8.29 -0.45 0.48
CA GLN A 166 8.61 0.90 0.06
C GLN A 166 7.41 1.59 -0.59
N ARG A 167 7.37 2.90 -0.47
CA ARG A 167 6.36 3.74 -1.10
C ARG A 167 6.95 5.08 -1.47
N ALA A 168 6.68 5.55 -2.69
CA ALA A 168 6.97 6.90 -3.11
C ALA A 168 5.70 7.77 -2.97
N VAL A 169 5.85 8.97 -2.43
CA VAL A 169 4.76 9.90 -2.19
C VAL A 169 5.14 11.28 -2.71
N VAL A 170 4.27 11.87 -3.49
CA VAL A 170 4.40 13.26 -3.92
C VAL A 170 3.98 14.16 -2.75
N VAL A 171 4.92 14.92 -2.20
CA VAL A 171 4.68 15.79 -1.04
C VAL A 171 4.45 17.25 -1.44
N VAL A 172 5.06 17.69 -2.51
CA VAL A 172 4.77 18.97 -3.20
C VAL A 172 4.22 18.60 -4.58
N PRO A 173 3.05 19.10 -4.98
CA PRO A 173 2.19 20.10 -4.37
C PRO A 173 1.14 19.56 -3.38
N THR A 174 1.13 18.25 -3.06
CA THR A 174 0.04 17.60 -2.32
C THR A 174 -0.18 18.17 -0.91
N ARG A 175 0.91 18.42 -0.16
CA ARG A 175 0.84 18.95 1.22
C ARG A 175 0.97 20.47 1.29
N GLN A 176 1.79 21.01 0.43
CA GLN A 176 1.90 22.44 0.23
C GLN A 176 2.22 22.74 -1.25
N PRO A 177 1.74 23.84 -1.82
CA PRO A 177 1.83 24.09 -3.26
C PRO A 177 3.26 24.23 -3.76
N GLU A 178 4.16 24.77 -2.97
CA GLU A 178 5.58 24.95 -3.32
C GLU A 178 6.43 24.99 -2.06
N LEU A 179 7.72 24.65 -2.19
CA LEU A 179 8.71 24.77 -1.12
C LEU A 179 9.77 25.80 -1.54
N PRO A 180 9.71 27.04 -1.01
CA PRO A 180 10.66 28.10 -1.34
C PRO A 180 12.08 27.75 -0.91
N PRO A 181 13.12 28.45 -1.46
CA PRO A 181 14.50 28.26 -1.03
C PRO A 181 14.66 28.58 0.47
N ASN A 182 15.56 27.84 1.11
CA ASN A 182 15.88 27.91 2.55
C ASN A 182 14.66 27.67 3.49
N LYS A 183 13.61 27.02 2.98
CA LYS A 183 12.47 26.60 3.79
C LYS A 183 12.49 25.11 4.03
N THR A 184 11.83 24.72 5.11
CA THR A 184 11.66 23.33 5.53
C THR A 184 10.21 22.91 5.49
N MET A 185 9.97 21.62 5.31
CA MET A 185 8.66 21.01 5.46
C MET A 185 8.76 19.64 6.13
N GLN A 186 7.78 19.31 6.93
CA GLN A 186 7.68 18.00 7.54
C GLN A 186 6.96 17.03 6.60
N VAL A 187 7.53 15.85 6.43
CA VAL A 187 7.02 14.78 5.57
C VAL A 187 6.71 13.56 6.42
N ASN A 188 5.52 13.03 6.28
CA ASN A 188 5.10 11.80 6.92
C ASN A 188 4.60 10.83 5.85
N VAL A 189 5.09 9.59 5.86
CA VAL A 189 4.70 8.52 4.94
C VAL A 189 4.25 7.31 5.74
N LEU A 190 3.05 6.82 5.43
CA LEU A 190 2.51 5.61 6.03
C LEU A 190 2.83 4.42 5.13
N LEU A 191 3.41 3.39 5.74
CA LEU A 191 3.63 2.07 5.16
C LEU A 191 2.79 1.07 5.95
N ASP A 192 1.91 0.35 5.28
CA ASP A 192 0.95 -0.57 5.88
C ASP A 192 1.15 -2.02 5.44
N GLY A 193 0.48 -2.93 6.14
CA GLY A 193 0.45 -4.36 5.80
C GLY A 193 1.76 -5.08 6.13
N PHE A 194 2.49 -4.69 7.17
CA PHE A 194 3.58 -5.49 7.72
C PHE A 194 3.02 -6.62 8.57
N SER A 195 3.68 -7.77 8.49
CA SER A 195 3.50 -8.90 9.39
C SER A 195 4.40 -8.76 10.62
N GLU A 196 4.06 -9.42 11.72
CA GLU A 196 4.95 -9.52 12.89
C GLU A 196 6.28 -10.23 12.56
N THR A 197 6.27 -11.10 11.56
CA THR A 197 7.44 -11.87 11.12
C THR A 197 8.34 -11.14 10.15
N ASP A 198 7.91 -9.96 9.63
CA ASP A 198 8.72 -9.20 8.71
C ASP A 198 9.98 -8.65 9.40
N ALA A 199 11.14 -8.84 8.78
CA ALA A 199 12.40 -8.28 9.26
C ALA A 199 12.42 -6.76 9.00
N ARG A 200 12.25 -5.98 10.06
CA ARG A 200 12.27 -4.50 10.02
C ARG A 200 13.51 -4.00 10.74
N ALA A 201 14.65 -4.01 10.04
CA ALA A 201 15.93 -3.69 10.65
C ALA A 201 16.23 -2.19 10.65
N ASN A 202 15.84 -1.49 9.59
CA ASN A 202 16.11 -0.06 9.45
C ASN A 202 15.09 0.62 8.55
N ILE A 203 15.06 1.95 8.60
CA ILE A 203 14.21 2.80 7.79
C ILE A 203 15.09 3.70 6.91
N LYS A 204 14.62 3.98 5.70
CA LYS A 204 15.26 4.91 4.77
C LYS A 204 14.23 5.84 4.17
N MET A 205 14.57 7.12 4.11
CA MET A 205 13.80 8.09 3.34
C MET A 205 14.73 8.86 2.43
N GLU A 206 14.36 9.01 1.17
CA GLU A 206 15.17 9.66 0.15
C GLU A 206 14.31 10.43 -0.85
N VAL A 207 14.88 11.45 -1.44
CA VAL A 207 14.24 12.14 -2.56
C VAL A 207 14.28 11.22 -3.77
N SER A 208 13.15 11.03 -4.46
CA SER A 208 13.06 10.23 -5.68
C SER A 208 12.83 11.06 -6.94
N ALA A 209 12.25 12.25 -6.80
CA ALA A 209 12.10 13.20 -7.90
C ALA A 209 11.83 14.61 -7.37
N PHE A 210 12.20 15.63 -8.14
CA PHE A 210 11.84 17.02 -7.84
C PHE A 210 11.62 17.82 -9.12
N LYS A 211 10.91 18.95 -8.99
CA LYS A 211 10.66 19.90 -10.06
C LYS A 211 10.83 21.32 -9.52
N PHE A 212 11.52 22.17 -10.27
CA PHE A 212 11.64 23.59 -9.96
C PHE A 212 10.51 24.41 -10.57
N LYS A 213 10.29 25.58 -10.01
CA LYS A 213 9.44 26.60 -10.60
C LYS A 213 10.15 27.14 -11.86
N GLU A 214 9.44 27.13 -12.97
CA GLU A 214 9.87 27.75 -14.21
C GLU A 214 9.73 29.27 -14.12
#